data_97beaa3114f19ba3ea20b0b64ea71329
#
_entry.id   97beaa3114f19ba3ea20b0b64ea71329
#
_cell.length_a   1.000
_cell.length_b   1.000
_cell.length_c   1.000
_cell.angle_alpha   90.00
_cell.angle_beta   90.00
_cell.angle_gamma   90.00
#
_symmetry.space_group_name_H-M   'P 1'
#
loop_
_entity.id
_entity.type
_entity.pdbx_description
1 polymer ?
#
loop_
_entity_poly.entity_id
_entity_poly.type
_entity_poly.pdbx_seq_one_letter_code
_entity_poly.pdbx_strand_id
1 'polypeptide(L)'
;MYLSERLAKLVTEHRSAPVCPVAIERAKMSLASTIASAAMGHDIASASVIRHLELDDGGTPVATVWFSGAKLPVSRAVRVNAVASDAAASDDSDLRSIAHIGTIVGTVSLAIGEQCGASGAEILRAMVLGYEVAGRIDESLTPGRMQRGFHGSVSTVFGAVIAAGMLLKLSESQLAHAMSLAATSIGGMAISADTSCAREYHAGNAAMIGIQAVEAARLGFTGELGVFEKPRGFLSAMGAQSVDEILLDFGKEWDIVTDMAIKLMPGAHPFHATAEAAAEAAAEAAKLTPLRHEDIQKIVISAAVQWTDFKGDPHPRNLVDAAHSLTYFVAAAIADGEFGWIHMDEQKKRDPIIAMLQDKVEYDPNPAPLPDRFTHRHGATVTIYLTDGRSVHSTCKAPRGSGPRGVEWKDIKSKYLNLLTIAGIPSHRIDESWSCLRDFEQQASCALLIDTVKPPARDTHSIEV
;
A
#
# COMPACT_ATOMS: atom_id res chain seq x y z
N MET A 1 -31.32 -1.82 12.21
CA MET A 1 -30.12 -0.99 12.02
C MET A 1 -29.27 -1.70 10.98
N TYR A 2 -29.03 -1.08 9.85
CA TYR A 2 -28.23 -1.60 8.74
C TYR A 2 -26.72 -1.58 9.07
N LEU A 3 -25.90 -2.31 8.30
CA LEU A 3 -24.46 -2.38 8.51
C LEU A 3 -23.79 -1.01 8.51
N SER A 4 -24.16 -0.13 7.55
CA SER A 4 -23.68 1.25 7.49
C SER A 4 -23.92 2.04 8.79
N GLU A 5 -25.11 1.88 9.39
CA GLU A 5 -25.46 2.53 10.66
C GLU A 5 -24.71 1.92 11.85
N ARG A 6 -24.56 0.59 11.86
CA ARG A 6 -23.81 -0.14 12.92
C ARG A 6 -22.34 0.23 12.92
N LEU A 7 -21.70 0.29 11.74
CA LEU A 7 -20.32 0.74 11.58
C LEU A 7 -20.16 2.22 11.97
N ALA A 8 -21.07 3.10 11.49
CA ALA A 8 -21.03 4.51 11.85
C ALA A 8 -21.10 4.73 13.36
N LYS A 9 -21.96 3.97 14.06
CA LYS A 9 -22.06 4.00 15.52
C LYS A 9 -20.76 3.57 16.19
N LEU A 10 -20.20 2.41 15.80
CA LEU A 10 -18.94 1.91 16.35
C LEU A 10 -17.80 2.90 16.16
N VAL A 11 -17.68 3.47 14.96
CA VAL A 11 -16.64 4.47 14.64
C VAL A 11 -16.82 5.73 15.51
N THR A 12 -18.06 6.23 15.68
CA THR A 12 -18.30 7.43 16.48
C THR A 12 -18.08 7.19 17.98
N GLU A 13 -18.39 6.01 18.49
CA GLU A 13 -18.06 5.60 19.87
C GLU A 13 -16.53 5.59 20.10
N HIS A 14 -15.73 5.19 19.10
CA HIS A 14 -14.28 5.16 19.18
C HIS A 14 -13.62 6.51 18.84
N ARG A 15 -14.39 7.56 18.50
CA ARG A 15 -13.84 8.88 18.16
C ARG A 15 -13.00 9.48 19.29
N SER A 16 -13.38 9.26 20.53
CA SER A 16 -12.67 9.75 21.72
C SER A 16 -12.16 8.64 22.63
N ALA A 17 -12.50 7.38 22.34
CA ALA A 17 -12.01 6.24 23.10
C ALA A 17 -10.49 6.08 22.95
N PRO A 18 -9.78 5.58 23.95
CA PRO A 18 -8.37 5.25 23.81
C PRO A 18 -8.15 4.21 22.71
N VAL A 19 -7.19 4.49 21.82
CA VAL A 19 -6.67 3.51 20.86
C VAL A 19 -5.42 2.88 21.46
N CYS A 20 -5.21 1.58 21.25
CA CYS A 20 -4.05 0.91 21.81
C CYS A 20 -2.73 1.52 21.28
N PRO A 21 -1.69 1.67 22.11
CA PRO A 21 -0.43 2.30 21.68
C PRO A 21 0.22 1.64 20.47
N VAL A 22 0.09 0.32 20.32
CA VAL A 22 0.65 -0.40 19.17
C VAL A 22 -0.03 0.00 17.87
N ALA A 23 -1.35 0.20 17.86
CA ALA A 23 -2.06 0.67 16.67
C ALA A 23 -1.63 2.10 16.26
N ILE A 24 -1.38 2.98 17.24
CA ILE A 24 -0.83 4.32 16.99
C ILE A 24 0.58 4.22 16.39
N GLU A 25 1.45 3.37 16.94
CA GLU A 25 2.78 3.13 16.37
C GLU A 25 2.69 2.60 14.93
N ARG A 26 1.79 1.67 14.65
CA ARG A 26 1.56 1.16 13.29
C ARG A 26 1.03 2.24 12.34
N ALA A 27 0.15 3.10 12.80
CA ALA A 27 -0.33 4.24 12.00
C ALA A 27 0.80 5.21 11.65
N LYS A 28 1.71 5.52 12.58
CA LYS A 28 2.92 6.32 12.29
C LYS A 28 3.82 5.64 11.25
N MET A 29 4.03 4.33 11.37
CA MET A 29 4.83 3.56 10.42
C MET A 29 4.20 3.53 9.02
N SER A 30 2.88 3.33 8.93
CA SER A 30 2.12 3.39 7.67
C SER A 30 2.20 4.78 7.04
N LEU A 31 2.05 5.84 7.84
CA LEU A 31 2.16 7.22 7.35
C LEU A 31 3.56 7.53 6.80
N ALA A 32 4.62 7.12 7.53
CA ALA A 32 5.99 7.26 7.04
C ALA A 32 6.21 6.50 5.72
N SER A 33 5.69 5.27 5.63
CA SER A 33 5.74 4.46 4.42
C SER A 33 5.01 5.11 3.25
N THR A 34 3.83 5.66 3.48
CA THR A 34 3.02 6.37 2.47
C THR A 34 3.75 7.60 1.91
N ILE A 35 4.34 8.42 2.80
CA ILE A 35 5.14 9.59 2.38
C ILE A 35 6.37 9.17 1.57
N ALA A 36 7.09 8.16 2.05
CA ALA A 36 8.27 7.64 1.35
C ALA A 36 7.93 7.04 -0.01
N SER A 37 6.81 6.31 -0.11
CA SER A 37 6.32 5.76 -1.37
C SER A 37 5.94 6.86 -2.34
N ALA A 38 5.22 7.90 -1.89
CA ALA A 38 4.88 9.05 -2.71
C ALA A 38 6.11 9.84 -3.20
N ALA A 39 7.17 9.92 -2.38
CA ALA A 39 8.43 10.53 -2.78
C ALA A 39 9.06 9.82 -3.99
N MET A 40 8.99 8.49 -4.03
CA MET A 40 9.47 7.72 -5.18
C MET A 40 8.53 7.77 -6.38
N GLY A 41 7.22 7.87 -6.12
CA GLY A 41 6.21 7.73 -7.17
C GLY A 41 5.81 9.03 -7.87
N HIS A 42 6.06 10.21 -7.28
CA HIS A 42 5.51 11.48 -7.77
C HIS A 42 5.96 11.87 -9.18
N ASP A 43 7.13 11.43 -9.63
CA ASP A 43 7.67 11.66 -10.96
C ASP A 43 7.48 10.48 -11.94
N ILE A 44 6.90 9.37 -11.49
CA ILE A 44 6.49 8.30 -12.39
C ILE A 44 5.45 8.83 -13.38
N ALA A 45 5.52 8.39 -14.63
CA ALA A 45 4.72 8.93 -15.73
C ALA A 45 3.20 8.94 -15.42
N SER A 46 2.65 7.87 -14.84
CA SER A 46 1.23 7.79 -14.47
C SER A 46 0.84 8.85 -13.42
N ALA A 47 1.66 9.02 -12.39
CA ALA A 47 1.44 10.04 -11.36
C ALA A 47 1.56 11.46 -11.92
N SER A 48 2.54 11.69 -12.79
CA SER A 48 2.73 12.98 -13.47
C SER A 48 1.52 13.35 -14.33
N VAL A 49 0.93 12.40 -15.05
CA VAL A 49 -0.29 12.61 -15.86
C VAL A 49 -1.46 13.03 -14.98
N ILE A 50 -1.72 12.34 -13.86
CA ILE A 50 -2.82 12.70 -12.95
C ILE A 50 -2.56 14.04 -12.28
N ARG A 51 -1.33 14.31 -11.85
CA ARG A 51 -0.95 15.61 -11.29
C ARG A 51 -1.22 16.75 -12.27
N HIS A 52 -0.84 16.58 -13.54
CA HIS A 52 -1.08 17.56 -14.60
C HIS A 52 -2.58 17.80 -14.82
N LEU A 53 -3.36 16.71 -14.96
CA LEU A 53 -4.80 16.77 -15.13
C LEU A 53 -5.49 17.58 -14.00
N GLU A 54 -5.15 17.28 -12.74
CA GLU A 54 -5.80 17.93 -11.61
C GLU A 54 -5.35 19.39 -11.42
N LEU A 55 -4.11 19.70 -11.76
CA LEU A 55 -3.59 21.08 -11.72
C LEU A 55 -4.20 21.96 -12.82
N ASP A 56 -4.40 21.42 -14.02
CA ASP A 56 -5.06 22.14 -15.13
C ASP A 56 -6.51 22.50 -14.81
N ASP A 57 -7.23 21.56 -14.20
CA ASP A 57 -8.61 21.80 -13.75
C ASP A 57 -8.67 22.78 -12.57
N GLY A 58 -7.63 22.85 -11.74
CA GLY A 58 -7.48 23.79 -10.63
C GLY A 58 -8.56 23.67 -9.55
N GLY A 59 -8.94 24.80 -9.00
CA GLY A 59 -9.99 24.98 -7.97
C GLY A 59 -9.46 25.66 -6.70
N THR A 60 -10.28 25.69 -5.64
CA THR A 60 -9.91 26.34 -4.38
C THR A 60 -8.69 25.66 -3.73
N PRO A 61 -7.60 26.39 -3.46
CA PRO A 61 -6.35 25.82 -2.94
C PRO A 61 -6.47 25.53 -1.44
N VAL A 62 -6.76 24.28 -1.08
CA VAL A 62 -6.99 23.85 0.31
C VAL A 62 -5.88 22.92 0.79
N ALA A 63 -5.68 21.79 0.12
CA ALA A 63 -4.73 20.76 0.52
C ALA A 63 -3.51 20.72 -0.40
N THR A 64 -2.35 20.37 0.16
CA THR A 64 -1.08 20.31 -0.54
C THR A 64 -0.99 19.11 -1.48
N VAL A 65 -0.63 19.36 -2.74
CA VAL A 65 -0.17 18.34 -3.68
C VAL A 65 1.31 18.06 -3.36
N TRP A 66 1.58 16.86 -2.91
CA TRP A 66 2.90 16.47 -2.41
C TRP A 66 3.95 16.56 -3.53
N PHE A 67 5.13 17.01 -3.17
CA PHE A 67 6.31 17.19 -4.05
C PHE A 67 6.12 18.18 -5.21
N SER A 68 4.96 18.84 -5.32
CA SER A 68 4.72 19.89 -6.33
C SER A 68 4.67 21.30 -5.74
N GLY A 69 4.36 21.43 -4.45
CA GLY A 69 4.16 22.72 -3.78
C GLY A 69 2.84 23.43 -4.12
N ALA A 70 2.06 22.89 -5.04
CA ALA A 70 0.73 23.41 -5.37
C ALA A 70 -0.30 22.99 -4.32
N LYS A 71 -1.44 23.71 -4.29
CA LYS A 71 -2.61 23.33 -3.51
C LYS A 71 -3.83 23.18 -4.42
N LEU A 72 -4.66 22.21 -4.10
CA LEU A 72 -5.91 21.91 -4.80
C LEU A 72 -7.08 21.73 -3.81
N PRO A 73 -8.33 21.66 -4.28
CA PRO A 73 -9.43 21.13 -3.48
C PRO A 73 -9.05 19.76 -2.92
N VAL A 74 -9.49 19.46 -1.69
CA VAL A 74 -9.04 18.26 -0.97
C VAL A 74 -9.21 16.98 -1.78
N SER A 75 -10.36 16.77 -2.42
CA SER A 75 -10.63 15.57 -3.22
C SER A 75 -9.64 15.38 -4.39
N ARG A 76 -9.20 16.49 -5.01
CA ARG A 76 -8.20 16.48 -6.08
C ARG A 76 -6.79 16.26 -5.56
N ALA A 77 -6.41 16.94 -4.47
CA ALA A 77 -5.10 16.76 -3.86
C ALA A 77 -4.88 15.31 -3.39
N VAL A 78 -5.88 14.70 -2.72
CA VAL A 78 -5.77 13.29 -2.29
C VAL A 78 -5.68 12.33 -3.46
N ARG A 79 -6.37 12.60 -4.58
CA ARG A 79 -6.24 11.80 -5.79
C ARG A 79 -4.80 11.77 -6.30
N VAL A 80 -4.19 12.95 -6.44
CA VAL A 80 -2.78 13.05 -6.89
C VAL A 80 -1.84 12.36 -5.92
N ASN A 81 -1.99 12.61 -4.62
CA ASN A 81 -1.10 12.09 -3.59
C ASN A 81 -1.22 10.56 -3.46
N ALA A 82 -2.44 9.99 -3.56
CA ALA A 82 -2.66 8.56 -3.53
C ALA A 82 -2.10 7.86 -4.77
N VAL A 83 -2.28 8.45 -5.97
CA VAL A 83 -1.65 7.96 -7.20
C VAL A 83 -0.13 7.96 -7.07
N ALA A 84 0.46 9.03 -6.56
CA ALA A 84 1.90 9.11 -6.36
C ALA A 84 2.42 8.06 -5.36
N SER A 85 1.71 7.85 -4.26
CA SER A 85 2.09 6.84 -3.27
C SER A 85 1.98 5.41 -3.83
N ASP A 86 0.94 5.10 -4.61
CA ASP A 86 0.74 3.76 -5.17
C ASP A 86 1.67 3.47 -6.36
N ALA A 87 2.00 4.49 -7.17
CA ALA A 87 2.79 4.33 -8.41
C ALA A 87 4.15 3.67 -8.19
N ALA A 88 4.80 3.93 -7.06
CA ALA A 88 6.06 3.30 -6.71
C ALA A 88 5.94 1.81 -6.34
N ALA A 89 4.73 1.26 -6.23
CA ALA A 89 4.49 -0.10 -5.74
C ALA A 89 5.17 -0.42 -4.39
N SER A 90 5.26 0.57 -3.50
CA SER A 90 6.05 0.55 -2.27
C SER A 90 5.24 0.82 -1.01
N ASP A 91 4.01 1.13 -1.14
CA ASP A 91 3.08 1.41 -0.06
C ASP A 91 2.87 0.18 0.86
N ASP A 92 1.97 0.27 1.83
CA ASP A 92 1.57 -0.90 2.59
C ASP A 92 0.47 -1.71 1.87
N SER A 93 0.20 -2.89 2.38
CA SER A 93 -0.95 -3.68 1.98
C SER A 93 -1.49 -4.50 3.15
N ASP A 94 -2.76 -4.82 3.11
CA ASP A 94 -3.35 -5.83 3.95
C ASP A 94 -2.90 -7.23 3.48
N LEU A 95 -2.44 -8.08 4.41
CA LEU A 95 -1.88 -9.39 4.06
C LEU A 95 -2.93 -10.39 3.59
N ARG A 96 -4.18 -10.28 4.04
CA ARG A 96 -5.24 -11.22 3.70
C ARG A 96 -5.76 -11.01 2.30
N SER A 97 -5.83 -9.78 1.87
CA SER A 97 -6.56 -9.35 0.69
C SER A 97 -5.74 -8.57 -0.32
N ILE A 98 -4.56 -8.11 0.08
CA ILE A 98 -3.67 -7.26 -0.73
C ILE A 98 -4.34 -5.91 -1.08
N ALA A 99 -5.18 -5.38 -0.20
CA ALA A 99 -5.71 -4.05 -0.33
C ALA A 99 -4.68 -3.00 0.15
N HIS A 100 -4.52 -1.92 -0.60
CA HIS A 100 -3.56 -0.85 -0.34
C HIS A 100 -4.21 0.22 0.55
N ILE A 101 -4.44 -0.10 1.84
CA ILE A 101 -5.25 0.74 2.73
C ILE A 101 -4.49 1.98 3.17
N GLY A 102 -3.22 1.85 3.56
CA GLY A 102 -2.42 2.95 4.12
C GLY A 102 -2.22 4.11 3.17
N THR A 103 -2.00 3.83 1.88
CA THR A 103 -1.96 4.85 0.82
C THR A 103 -3.20 5.74 0.84
N ILE A 104 -4.38 5.15 1.00
CA ILE A 104 -5.65 5.88 1.00
C ILE A 104 -5.86 6.62 2.32
N VAL A 105 -5.77 5.92 3.45
CA VAL A 105 -6.06 6.55 4.75
C VAL A 105 -5.00 7.58 5.14
N GLY A 106 -3.73 7.36 4.79
CA GLY A 106 -2.63 8.29 5.06
C GLY A 106 -2.76 9.60 4.28
N THR A 107 -2.98 9.52 2.97
CA THR A 107 -3.14 10.70 2.11
C THR A 107 -4.39 11.50 2.48
N VAL A 108 -5.51 10.83 2.72
CA VAL A 108 -6.78 11.46 3.12
C VAL A 108 -6.65 12.11 4.51
N SER A 109 -6.05 11.41 5.48
CA SER A 109 -5.94 11.93 6.85
C SER A 109 -5.04 13.16 6.93
N LEU A 110 -3.93 13.20 6.18
CA LEU A 110 -3.08 14.40 6.13
C LEU A 110 -3.76 15.56 5.42
N ALA A 111 -4.45 15.33 4.30
CA ALA A 111 -5.11 16.39 3.54
C ALA A 111 -6.29 17.02 4.31
N ILE A 112 -7.12 16.19 4.95
CA ILE A 112 -8.20 16.69 5.82
C ILE A 112 -7.62 17.31 7.09
N GLY A 113 -6.57 16.72 7.66
CA GLY A 113 -5.86 17.29 8.80
C GLY A 113 -5.30 18.67 8.51
N GLU A 114 -4.72 18.89 7.32
CA GLU A 114 -4.29 20.21 6.83
C GLU A 114 -5.48 21.17 6.71
N GLN A 115 -6.61 20.71 6.16
CA GLN A 115 -7.82 21.53 5.98
C GLN A 115 -8.41 22.01 7.31
N CYS A 116 -8.52 21.11 8.30
CA CYS A 116 -9.23 21.42 9.56
C CYS A 116 -8.31 21.72 10.74
N GLY A 117 -6.98 21.72 10.56
CA GLY A 117 -6.01 21.98 11.61
C GLY A 117 -5.98 20.87 12.67
N ALA A 118 -6.20 19.61 12.28
CA ALA A 118 -6.22 18.51 13.23
C ALA A 118 -4.83 18.22 13.82
N SER A 119 -4.80 17.81 15.09
CA SER A 119 -3.60 17.33 15.77
C SER A 119 -3.13 15.99 15.20
N GLY A 120 -1.85 15.67 15.41
CA GLY A 120 -1.29 14.37 15.04
C GLY A 120 -2.05 13.21 15.69
N ALA A 121 -2.48 13.36 16.94
CA ALA A 121 -3.29 12.34 17.62
C ALA A 121 -4.65 12.10 16.93
N GLU A 122 -5.33 13.17 16.49
CA GLU A 122 -6.59 13.03 15.74
C GLU A 122 -6.38 12.37 14.38
N ILE A 123 -5.32 12.74 13.66
CA ILE A 123 -4.94 12.16 12.37
C ILE A 123 -4.64 10.67 12.51
N LEU A 124 -3.78 10.27 13.45
CA LEU A 124 -3.43 8.86 13.66
C LEU A 124 -4.63 8.01 14.06
N ARG A 125 -5.51 8.54 14.92
CA ARG A 125 -6.77 7.86 15.27
C ARG A 125 -7.68 7.66 14.07
N ALA A 126 -7.82 8.68 13.23
CA ALA A 126 -8.60 8.59 12.00
C ALA A 126 -8.02 7.54 11.05
N MET A 127 -6.69 7.45 10.93
CA MET A 127 -6.01 6.41 10.17
C MET A 127 -6.32 5.01 10.73
N VAL A 128 -6.21 4.79 12.04
CA VAL A 128 -6.49 3.49 12.67
C VAL A 128 -7.91 3.05 12.38
N LEU A 129 -8.90 3.93 12.59
CA LEU A 129 -10.31 3.59 12.34
C LEU A 129 -10.64 3.42 10.86
N GLY A 130 -10.01 4.22 10.00
CA GLY A 130 -10.12 4.06 8.55
C GLY A 130 -9.55 2.72 8.08
N TYR A 131 -8.39 2.34 8.61
CA TYR A 131 -7.75 1.06 8.32
C TYR A 131 -8.64 -0.10 8.77
N GLU A 132 -9.13 -0.04 10.01
CA GLU A 132 -10.00 -1.05 10.62
C GLU A 132 -11.25 -1.34 9.78
N VAL A 133 -11.99 -0.30 9.38
CA VAL A 133 -13.23 -0.48 8.60
C VAL A 133 -12.93 -1.00 7.19
N ALA A 134 -11.91 -0.46 6.53
CA ALA A 134 -11.53 -0.92 5.20
C ALA A 134 -11.06 -2.38 5.21
N GLY A 135 -10.21 -2.77 6.15
CA GLY A 135 -9.68 -4.11 6.28
C GLY A 135 -10.77 -5.14 6.56
N ARG A 136 -11.64 -4.86 7.52
CA ARG A 136 -12.78 -5.76 7.85
C ARG A 136 -13.74 -5.95 6.69
N ILE A 137 -14.08 -4.88 5.97
CA ILE A 137 -14.90 -5.00 4.77
C ILE A 137 -14.15 -5.84 3.73
N ASP A 138 -12.87 -5.56 3.46
CA ASP A 138 -12.10 -6.30 2.45
C ASP A 138 -11.92 -7.77 2.80
N GLU A 139 -11.71 -8.10 4.07
CA GLU A 139 -11.65 -9.47 4.55
C GLU A 139 -12.96 -10.22 4.25
N SER A 140 -14.10 -9.60 4.53
CA SER A 140 -15.42 -10.19 4.25
C SER A 140 -15.65 -10.46 2.76
N LEU A 141 -14.98 -9.69 1.89
CA LEU A 141 -15.05 -9.84 0.44
C LEU A 141 -14.06 -10.88 -0.11
N THR A 142 -13.06 -11.28 0.65
CA THR A 142 -12.00 -12.18 0.21
C THR A 142 -12.39 -13.65 0.45
N PRO A 143 -12.22 -14.56 -0.51
CA PRO A 143 -11.67 -14.38 -1.86
C PRO A 143 -12.70 -13.97 -2.92
N GLY A 144 -13.97 -13.78 -2.58
CA GLY A 144 -15.07 -13.61 -3.53
C GLY A 144 -14.87 -12.44 -4.51
N ARG A 145 -14.39 -11.27 -4.04
CA ARG A 145 -14.14 -10.13 -4.93
C ARG A 145 -13.03 -10.42 -5.95
N MET A 146 -11.98 -11.14 -5.52
CA MET A 146 -10.89 -11.51 -6.41
C MET A 146 -11.36 -12.49 -7.50
N GLN A 147 -12.17 -13.49 -7.12
CA GLN A 147 -12.77 -14.44 -8.06
C GLN A 147 -13.68 -13.75 -9.07
N ARG A 148 -14.29 -12.63 -8.70
CA ARG A 148 -15.11 -11.78 -9.58
C ARG A 148 -14.30 -10.73 -10.34
N GLY A 149 -12.98 -10.68 -10.15
CA GLY A 149 -12.07 -9.80 -10.86
C GLY A 149 -12.03 -8.36 -10.34
N PHE A 150 -12.45 -8.10 -9.07
CA PHE A 150 -12.36 -6.77 -8.50
C PHE A 150 -11.06 -6.56 -7.72
N HIS A 151 -10.48 -5.37 -7.89
CA HIS A 151 -9.30 -4.91 -7.15
C HIS A 151 -9.67 -4.45 -5.72
N GLY A 152 -8.68 -4.42 -4.80
CA GLY A 152 -8.87 -3.99 -3.41
C GLY A 152 -9.36 -2.56 -3.21
N SER A 153 -9.28 -1.70 -4.23
CA SER A 153 -9.82 -0.33 -4.18
C SER A 153 -11.32 -0.27 -3.85
N VAL A 154 -12.06 -1.34 -4.10
CA VAL A 154 -13.50 -1.40 -3.78
C VAL A 154 -13.78 -1.37 -2.27
N SER A 155 -12.83 -1.74 -1.43
CA SER A 155 -12.93 -1.69 0.03
C SER A 155 -12.19 -0.50 0.64
N THR A 156 -11.05 -0.10 0.06
CA THR A 156 -10.23 1.00 0.59
C THR A 156 -10.93 2.36 0.58
N VAL A 157 -11.93 2.53 -0.29
CA VAL A 157 -12.78 3.74 -0.30
C VAL A 157 -13.46 3.99 1.05
N PHE A 158 -13.81 2.93 1.78
CA PHE A 158 -14.40 3.08 3.12
C PHE A 158 -13.39 3.59 4.13
N GLY A 159 -12.12 3.24 3.98
CA GLY A 159 -11.03 3.85 4.76
C GLY A 159 -10.96 5.36 4.58
N ALA A 160 -11.08 5.84 3.34
CA ALA A 160 -11.16 7.28 3.06
C ALA A 160 -12.38 7.93 3.72
N VAL A 161 -13.56 7.31 3.60
CA VAL A 161 -14.80 7.82 4.21
C VAL A 161 -14.66 7.94 5.72
N ILE A 162 -14.15 6.90 6.39
CA ILE A 162 -14.01 6.89 7.83
C ILE A 162 -12.97 7.93 8.30
N ALA A 163 -11.79 7.94 7.69
CA ALA A 163 -10.73 8.87 8.06
C ALA A 163 -11.19 10.33 7.91
N ALA A 164 -11.79 10.69 6.76
CA ALA A 164 -12.30 12.02 6.52
C ALA A 164 -13.50 12.36 7.43
N GLY A 165 -14.46 11.45 7.57
CA GLY A 165 -15.66 11.65 8.41
C GLY A 165 -15.34 11.82 9.89
N MET A 166 -14.29 11.14 10.37
CA MET A 166 -13.77 11.31 11.73
C MET A 166 -13.20 12.70 11.95
N LEU A 167 -12.31 13.14 11.08
CA LEU A 167 -11.63 14.44 11.18
C LEU A 167 -12.60 15.61 10.98
N LEU A 168 -13.56 15.48 10.07
CA LEU A 168 -14.63 16.46 9.84
C LEU A 168 -15.79 16.35 10.85
N LYS A 169 -15.72 15.44 11.82
CA LYS A 169 -16.67 15.27 12.92
C LYS A 169 -18.10 15.01 12.45
N LEU A 170 -18.27 14.18 11.40
CA LEU A 170 -19.60 13.80 10.90
C LEU A 170 -20.41 13.12 12.01
N SER A 171 -21.74 13.34 12.01
CA SER A 171 -22.66 12.57 12.85
C SER A 171 -22.76 11.11 12.38
N GLU A 172 -23.27 10.22 13.23
CA GLU A 172 -23.51 8.82 12.87
C GLU A 172 -24.31 8.68 11.58
N SER A 173 -25.41 9.46 11.48
CA SER A 173 -26.25 9.45 10.29
C SER A 173 -25.51 9.92 9.03
N GLN A 174 -24.75 11.01 9.11
CA GLN A 174 -23.96 11.49 7.99
C GLN A 174 -22.91 10.47 7.57
N LEU A 175 -22.23 9.83 8.54
CA LEU A 175 -21.20 8.82 8.26
C LEU A 175 -21.81 7.57 7.60
N ALA A 176 -22.97 7.11 8.05
CA ALA A 176 -23.70 6.01 7.43
C ALA A 176 -24.10 6.32 5.98
N HIS A 177 -24.59 7.53 5.71
CA HIS A 177 -24.90 7.97 4.35
C HIS A 177 -23.64 8.10 3.49
N ALA A 178 -22.52 8.61 4.02
CA ALA A 178 -21.27 8.71 3.29
C ALA A 178 -20.75 7.33 2.86
N MET A 179 -20.78 6.33 3.75
CA MET A 179 -20.44 4.94 3.39
C MET A 179 -21.38 4.39 2.31
N SER A 180 -22.67 4.66 2.42
CA SER A 180 -23.64 4.22 1.42
C SER A 180 -23.41 4.82 0.05
N LEU A 181 -23.07 6.11 -0.02
CA LEU A 181 -22.72 6.80 -1.27
C LEU A 181 -21.43 6.24 -1.87
N ALA A 182 -20.41 6.01 -1.06
CA ALA A 182 -19.15 5.41 -1.52
C ALA A 182 -19.35 4.02 -2.11
N ALA A 183 -20.18 3.19 -1.48
CA ALA A 183 -20.50 1.83 -1.94
C ALA A 183 -21.11 1.79 -3.34
N THR A 184 -21.83 2.86 -3.76
CA THR A 184 -22.45 2.94 -5.08
C THR A 184 -21.54 3.48 -6.18
N SER A 185 -20.37 4.02 -5.81
CA SER A 185 -19.55 4.84 -6.72
C SER A 185 -18.20 4.24 -7.06
N ILE A 186 -17.82 3.14 -6.39
CA ILE A 186 -16.47 2.57 -6.49
C ILE A 186 -16.43 1.36 -7.42
N GLY A 187 -15.32 1.23 -8.14
CA GLY A 187 -14.98 0.08 -8.96
C GLY A 187 -13.47 -0.10 -9.04
N GLY A 188 -13.04 -0.97 -9.91
CA GLY A 188 -11.63 -1.29 -10.18
C GLY A 188 -11.47 -2.76 -10.55
N MET A 189 -10.81 -3.02 -11.69
CA MET A 189 -10.63 -4.38 -12.19
C MET A 189 -9.22 -4.87 -11.87
N ALA A 190 -9.10 -6.04 -11.26
CA ALA A 190 -7.83 -6.64 -10.88
C ALA A 190 -6.90 -6.83 -12.09
N ILE A 191 -7.41 -7.32 -13.21
CA ILE A 191 -6.60 -7.49 -14.43
C ILE A 191 -5.90 -6.21 -14.87
N SER A 192 -6.60 -5.07 -14.76
CA SER A 192 -6.01 -3.77 -15.13
C SER A 192 -4.93 -3.31 -14.12
N ALA A 193 -5.09 -3.68 -12.86
CA ALA A 193 -4.10 -3.37 -11.82
C ALA A 193 -2.80 -4.16 -12.00
N ASP A 194 -2.89 -5.42 -12.46
CA ASP A 194 -1.73 -6.29 -12.63
C ASP A 194 -1.00 -6.07 -13.96
N THR A 195 -1.69 -5.54 -14.98
CA THR A 195 -1.15 -5.46 -16.36
C THR A 195 -0.93 -4.05 -16.88
N SER A 196 -1.28 -3.03 -16.08
CA SER A 196 -1.15 -1.62 -16.47
C SER A 196 -0.99 -0.72 -15.24
N CYS A 197 -0.77 0.58 -15.48
CA CYS A 197 -0.76 1.58 -14.42
C CYS A 197 -2.18 1.98 -13.91
N ALA A 198 -3.21 1.21 -14.25
CA ALA A 198 -4.56 1.46 -13.72
C ALA A 198 -4.70 1.16 -12.23
N ARG A 199 -3.75 0.44 -11.62
CA ARG A 199 -3.70 0.25 -10.16
C ARG A 199 -3.65 1.58 -9.43
N GLU A 200 -2.72 2.45 -9.79
CA GLU A 200 -2.59 3.79 -9.20
C GLU A 200 -3.83 4.65 -9.43
N TYR A 201 -4.43 4.52 -10.61
CA TYR A 201 -5.70 5.21 -10.93
C TYR A 201 -6.84 4.78 -10.01
N HIS A 202 -6.92 3.48 -9.68
CA HIS A 202 -7.89 2.96 -8.73
C HIS A 202 -7.66 3.54 -7.32
N ALA A 203 -6.40 3.62 -6.87
CA ALA A 203 -6.07 4.20 -5.56
C ALA A 203 -6.48 5.67 -5.48
N GLY A 204 -6.11 6.47 -6.49
CA GLY A 204 -6.51 7.88 -6.57
C GLY A 204 -8.03 8.07 -6.57
N ASN A 205 -8.77 7.24 -7.32
CA ASN A 205 -10.23 7.30 -7.35
C ASN A 205 -10.85 6.91 -6.01
N ALA A 206 -10.35 5.88 -5.33
CA ALA A 206 -10.85 5.49 -4.01
C ALA A 206 -10.72 6.63 -2.99
N ALA A 207 -9.56 7.30 -2.95
CA ALA A 207 -9.35 8.46 -2.09
C ALA A 207 -10.31 9.62 -2.44
N MET A 208 -10.40 9.98 -3.73
CA MET A 208 -11.24 11.08 -4.20
C MET A 208 -12.73 10.83 -3.94
N ILE A 209 -13.24 9.64 -4.31
CA ILE A 209 -14.66 9.26 -4.13
C ILE A 209 -15.03 9.25 -2.66
N GLY A 210 -14.13 8.75 -1.78
CA GLY A 210 -14.37 8.78 -0.34
C GLY A 210 -14.58 10.19 0.19
N ILE A 211 -13.74 11.16 -0.22
CA ILE A 211 -13.90 12.58 0.14
C ILE A 211 -15.20 13.13 -0.41
N GLN A 212 -15.52 12.88 -1.67
CA GLN A 212 -16.76 13.39 -2.30
C GLN A 212 -18.01 12.83 -1.61
N ALA A 213 -18.02 11.56 -1.22
CA ALA A 213 -19.10 10.94 -0.47
C ALA A 213 -19.29 11.58 0.91
N VAL A 214 -18.18 11.86 1.62
CA VAL A 214 -18.20 12.55 2.92
C VAL A 214 -18.73 13.97 2.79
N GLU A 215 -18.25 14.74 1.84
CA GLU A 215 -18.72 16.12 1.62
C GLU A 215 -20.20 16.18 1.21
N ALA A 216 -20.64 15.26 0.33
CA ALA A 216 -22.04 15.16 -0.05
C ALA A 216 -22.94 14.85 1.15
N ALA A 217 -22.58 13.85 1.96
CA ALA A 217 -23.35 13.50 3.16
C ALA A 217 -23.33 14.63 4.21
N ARG A 218 -22.21 15.33 4.37
CA ARG A 218 -22.11 16.50 5.25
C ARG A 218 -23.07 17.61 4.87
N LEU A 219 -23.32 17.79 3.57
CA LEU A 219 -24.29 18.75 3.02
C LEU A 219 -25.73 18.22 3.01
N GLY A 220 -25.98 17.01 3.49
CA GLY A 220 -27.31 16.43 3.62
C GLY A 220 -27.72 15.50 2.47
N PHE A 221 -26.80 15.12 1.57
CA PHE A 221 -27.12 14.11 0.57
C PHE A 221 -27.24 12.73 1.23
N THR A 222 -28.26 11.96 0.85
CA THR A 222 -28.55 10.67 1.47
C THR A 222 -28.34 9.52 0.50
N GLY A 223 -27.74 8.43 0.99
CA GLY A 223 -27.63 7.13 0.30
C GLY A 223 -28.60 6.11 0.87
N GLU A 224 -28.77 4.97 0.19
CA GLU A 224 -29.53 3.82 0.67
C GLU A 224 -28.75 3.11 1.80
N LEU A 225 -29.24 3.22 3.03
CA LEU A 225 -28.54 2.68 4.22
C LEU A 225 -28.36 1.17 4.18
N GLY A 226 -29.27 0.44 3.55
CA GLY A 226 -29.18 -1.02 3.39
C GLY A 226 -28.37 -1.47 2.18
N VAL A 227 -27.60 -0.59 1.52
CA VAL A 227 -26.85 -0.89 0.29
C VAL A 227 -25.84 -2.02 0.47
N PHE A 228 -25.32 -2.22 1.67
CA PHE A 228 -24.35 -3.29 1.92
C PHE A 228 -24.99 -4.67 1.86
N GLU A 229 -26.05 -4.90 2.63
CA GLU A 229 -26.61 -6.23 2.89
C GLU A 229 -27.87 -6.58 2.11
N LYS A 230 -28.56 -5.59 1.48
CA LYS A 230 -29.73 -5.87 0.67
C LYS A 230 -29.39 -6.74 -0.56
N PRO A 231 -30.35 -7.54 -1.07
CA PRO A 231 -30.18 -8.27 -2.31
C PRO A 231 -29.73 -7.35 -3.44
N ARG A 232 -28.72 -7.72 -4.20
CA ARG A 232 -28.03 -6.92 -5.24
C ARG A 232 -27.27 -5.71 -4.68
N GLY A 233 -27.08 -5.65 -3.38
CA GLY A 233 -26.24 -4.65 -2.72
C GLY A 233 -24.74 -4.95 -2.84
N PHE A 234 -23.95 -4.10 -2.20
CA PHE A 234 -22.49 -4.09 -2.34
C PHE A 234 -21.83 -5.43 -1.98
N LEU A 235 -22.11 -5.97 -0.80
CA LEU A 235 -21.50 -7.22 -0.35
C LEU A 235 -21.85 -8.39 -1.27
N SER A 236 -23.11 -8.51 -1.68
CA SER A 236 -23.53 -9.53 -2.64
C SER A 236 -22.87 -9.36 -4.01
N ALA A 237 -22.78 -8.12 -4.52
CA ALA A 237 -22.13 -7.83 -5.79
C ALA A 237 -20.64 -8.16 -5.77
N MET A 238 -19.95 -7.87 -4.66
CA MET A 238 -18.52 -8.11 -4.50
C MET A 238 -18.16 -9.52 -4.04
N GLY A 239 -19.14 -10.36 -3.66
CA GLY A 239 -18.91 -11.76 -3.32
C GLY A 239 -18.64 -12.05 -1.86
N ALA A 240 -19.07 -11.19 -0.95
CA ALA A 240 -18.98 -11.42 0.48
C ALA A 240 -19.78 -12.66 0.92
N GLN A 241 -19.26 -13.36 1.94
CA GLN A 241 -19.91 -14.55 2.48
C GLN A 241 -20.69 -14.27 3.77
N SER A 242 -20.25 -13.30 4.58
CA SER A 242 -20.87 -12.97 5.87
C SER A 242 -20.79 -11.47 6.16
N VAL A 243 -21.85 -10.94 6.80
CA VAL A 243 -21.91 -9.55 7.28
C VAL A 243 -21.48 -9.47 8.75
N ASP A 244 -21.73 -10.53 9.52
CA ASP A 244 -21.54 -10.49 10.98
C ASP A 244 -20.05 -10.42 11.35
N GLU A 245 -19.16 -11.01 10.56
CA GLU A 245 -17.71 -10.98 10.73
C GLU A 245 -17.16 -9.55 10.70
N ILE A 246 -17.74 -8.66 9.89
CA ILE A 246 -17.29 -7.26 9.78
C ILE A 246 -17.34 -6.52 11.12
N LEU A 247 -18.28 -6.89 11.98
CA LEU A 247 -18.53 -6.22 13.26
C LEU A 247 -17.95 -6.96 14.46
N LEU A 248 -17.50 -8.20 14.26
CA LEU A 248 -17.01 -9.05 15.34
C LEU A 248 -15.75 -8.44 15.96
N ASP A 249 -15.76 -8.30 17.28
CA ASP A 249 -14.60 -7.82 18.06
C ASP A 249 -14.01 -6.47 17.62
N PHE A 250 -14.82 -5.60 17.04
CA PHE A 250 -14.40 -4.26 16.61
C PHE A 250 -13.71 -3.50 17.76
N GLY A 251 -12.51 -2.99 17.51
CA GLY A 251 -11.71 -2.24 18.49
C GLY A 251 -10.95 -3.09 19.50
N LYS A 252 -10.99 -4.43 19.44
CA LYS A 252 -10.19 -5.31 20.30
C LYS A 252 -8.86 -5.70 19.64
N GLU A 253 -8.91 -6.19 18.41
CA GLU A 253 -7.75 -6.43 17.57
C GLU A 253 -7.85 -5.51 16.34
N TRP A 254 -6.86 -4.66 16.15
CA TRP A 254 -6.85 -3.67 15.07
C TRP A 254 -6.19 -4.24 13.82
N ASP A 255 -6.84 -4.18 12.67
CA ASP A 255 -6.30 -4.64 11.38
C ASP A 255 -4.94 -4.04 11.05
N ILE A 256 -4.74 -2.79 11.37
CA ILE A 256 -3.43 -2.12 11.20
C ILE A 256 -2.31 -2.76 12.04
N VAL A 257 -2.64 -3.54 13.06
CA VAL A 257 -1.69 -4.29 13.90
C VAL A 257 -1.52 -5.71 13.41
N THR A 258 -2.62 -6.38 13.08
CA THR A 258 -2.62 -7.82 12.79
C THR A 258 -2.32 -8.13 11.33
N ASP A 259 -2.74 -7.27 10.41
CA ASP A 259 -2.80 -7.59 8.99
C ASP A 259 -2.04 -6.62 8.07
N MET A 260 -1.68 -5.44 8.56
CA MET A 260 -0.85 -4.51 7.79
C MET A 260 0.54 -5.08 7.56
N ALA A 261 0.99 -5.00 6.32
CA ALA A 261 2.38 -5.22 5.93
C ALA A 261 2.93 -4.02 5.17
N ILE A 262 4.08 -3.53 5.60
CA ILE A 262 4.81 -2.46 4.93
C ILE A 262 5.81 -3.06 3.97
N LYS A 263 5.73 -2.70 2.70
CA LYS A 263 6.69 -3.14 1.69
C LYS A 263 8.06 -2.53 1.95
N LEU A 264 9.03 -3.38 2.23
CA LEU A 264 10.43 -2.98 2.39
C LEU A 264 11.25 -3.12 1.10
N MET A 265 10.63 -3.68 0.08
CA MET A 265 11.08 -3.73 -1.31
C MET A 265 9.90 -3.38 -2.23
N PRO A 266 10.13 -2.92 -3.47
CA PRO A 266 9.04 -2.56 -4.38
C PRO A 266 8.34 -3.78 -4.98
N GLY A 267 7.13 -3.58 -5.52
CA GLY A 267 6.41 -4.53 -6.36
C GLY A 267 5.36 -5.38 -5.63
N ALA A 268 4.95 -6.48 -6.26
CA ALA A 268 3.87 -7.33 -5.78
C ALA A 268 4.21 -8.01 -4.45
N HIS A 269 3.46 -7.71 -3.41
CA HIS A 269 3.72 -8.18 -2.06
C HIS A 269 3.78 -9.71 -1.93
N PRO A 270 2.98 -10.50 -2.64
CA PRO A 270 3.09 -11.96 -2.59
C PRO A 270 4.47 -12.52 -2.98
N PHE A 271 5.29 -11.75 -3.68
CA PHE A 271 6.61 -12.17 -4.16
C PHE A 271 7.76 -11.86 -3.19
N HIS A 272 7.51 -11.02 -2.19
CA HIS A 272 8.56 -10.56 -1.27
C HIS A 272 9.19 -11.71 -0.48
N ALA A 273 8.36 -12.63 0.06
CA ALA A 273 8.87 -13.80 0.76
C ALA A 273 9.71 -14.72 -0.15
N THR A 274 9.36 -14.80 -1.43
CA THR A 274 10.11 -15.60 -2.41
C THR A 274 11.48 -14.97 -2.70
N ALA A 275 11.53 -13.64 -2.84
CA ALA A 275 12.81 -12.93 -3.01
C ALA A 275 13.73 -13.09 -1.80
N GLU A 276 13.19 -12.98 -0.58
CA GLU A 276 13.96 -13.23 0.65
C GLU A 276 14.48 -14.67 0.72
N ALA A 277 13.65 -15.67 0.41
CA ALA A 277 14.05 -17.06 0.36
C ALA A 277 15.14 -17.30 -0.70
N ALA A 278 15.06 -16.62 -1.85
CA ALA A 278 16.04 -16.72 -2.93
C ALA A 278 17.41 -16.16 -2.51
N ALA A 279 17.44 -14.98 -1.89
CA ALA A 279 18.64 -14.36 -1.38
C ALA A 279 19.31 -15.24 -0.29
N GLU A 280 18.52 -15.77 0.64
CA GLU A 280 19.03 -16.68 1.68
C GLU A 280 19.57 -17.99 1.08
N ALA A 281 18.88 -18.59 0.11
CA ALA A 281 19.37 -19.80 -0.56
C ALA A 281 20.70 -19.56 -1.28
N ALA A 282 20.86 -18.40 -1.93
CA ALA A 282 22.12 -18.02 -2.56
C ALA A 282 23.24 -17.82 -1.53
N ALA A 283 22.94 -17.16 -0.41
CA ALA A 283 23.90 -16.99 0.69
C ALA A 283 24.33 -18.32 1.31
N GLU A 284 23.41 -19.28 1.49
CA GLU A 284 23.73 -20.62 1.97
C GLU A 284 24.59 -21.40 0.95
N ALA A 285 24.28 -21.28 -0.34
CA ALA A 285 25.10 -21.90 -1.39
C ALA A 285 26.54 -21.34 -1.40
N ALA A 286 26.69 -20.03 -1.20
CA ALA A 286 28.00 -19.36 -1.14
C ALA A 286 28.85 -19.78 0.06
N LYS A 287 28.25 -20.25 1.15
CA LYS A 287 28.99 -20.83 2.29
C LYS A 287 29.62 -22.19 1.96
N LEU A 288 29.03 -22.93 1.03
CA LEU A 288 29.55 -24.25 0.65
C LEU A 288 30.72 -24.17 -0.34
N THR A 289 30.69 -23.18 -1.22
CA THR A 289 31.73 -22.88 -2.22
C THR A 289 31.47 -21.46 -2.76
N PRO A 290 32.50 -20.72 -3.20
CA PRO A 290 32.25 -19.46 -3.91
C PRO A 290 31.27 -19.69 -5.04
N LEU A 291 30.06 -19.16 -4.89
CA LEU A 291 28.98 -19.34 -5.83
C LEU A 291 29.23 -18.47 -7.07
N ARG A 292 29.41 -19.09 -8.23
CA ARG A 292 29.36 -18.42 -9.51
C ARG A 292 27.98 -18.68 -10.12
N HIS A 293 27.37 -17.66 -10.68
CA HIS A 293 26.00 -17.75 -11.22
C HIS A 293 25.90 -18.77 -12.39
N GLU A 294 27.01 -19.00 -13.09
CA GLU A 294 27.09 -20.01 -14.15
C GLU A 294 26.96 -21.45 -13.60
N ASP A 295 27.40 -21.68 -12.35
CA ASP A 295 27.33 -22.98 -11.69
C ASP A 295 25.90 -23.33 -11.21
N ILE A 296 24.93 -22.41 -11.31
CA ILE A 296 23.53 -22.67 -11.06
C ILE A 296 22.94 -23.37 -12.28
N GLN A 297 22.46 -24.60 -12.08
CA GLN A 297 21.81 -25.40 -13.12
C GLN A 297 20.36 -24.97 -13.32
N LYS A 298 19.59 -24.88 -12.22
CA LYS A 298 18.20 -24.43 -12.20
C LYS A 298 17.80 -23.89 -10.84
N ILE A 299 16.72 -23.14 -10.80
CA ILE A 299 16.12 -22.54 -9.62
C ILE A 299 14.66 -22.96 -9.58
N VAL A 300 14.23 -23.62 -8.49
CA VAL A 300 12.85 -24.07 -8.34
C VAL A 300 12.15 -23.24 -7.28
N ILE A 301 11.02 -22.62 -7.64
CA ILE A 301 10.14 -21.86 -6.75
C ILE A 301 8.96 -22.73 -6.35
N SER A 302 8.83 -23.02 -5.06
CA SER A 302 7.67 -23.68 -4.46
C SER A 302 6.90 -22.63 -3.65
N ALA A 303 5.85 -22.05 -4.25
CA ALA A 303 5.00 -21.02 -3.68
C ALA A 303 3.56 -21.17 -4.14
N ALA A 304 2.59 -20.85 -3.28
CA ALA A 304 1.18 -20.91 -3.63
C ALA A 304 0.78 -19.81 -4.64
N VAL A 305 1.43 -18.64 -4.55
CA VAL A 305 1.26 -17.54 -5.52
C VAL A 305 2.49 -17.50 -6.40
N GLN A 306 2.35 -17.94 -7.64
CA GLN A 306 3.43 -18.02 -8.62
C GLN A 306 3.38 -16.89 -9.65
N TRP A 307 2.21 -16.32 -9.86
CA TRP A 307 1.98 -15.18 -10.74
C TRP A 307 0.78 -14.36 -10.27
N THR A 308 0.75 -13.11 -10.68
CA THR A 308 -0.46 -12.29 -10.72
C THR A 308 -1.20 -12.57 -12.04
N ASP A 309 -2.20 -11.77 -12.40
CA ASP A 309 -2.80 -11.86 -13.75
C ASP A 309 -1.81 -11.50 -14.87
N PHE A 310 -0.67 -10.92 -14.52
CA PHE A 310 0.44 -10.71 -15.45
C PHE A 310 1.15 -12.05 -15.74
N LYS A 311 0.88 -12.60 -16.89
CA LYS A 311 1.53 -13.81 -17.45
C LYS A 311 2.46 -13.46 -18.60
N GLY A 312 3.19 -12.37 -18.45
CA GLY A 312 4.04 -11.83 -19.49
C GLY A 312 5.40 -12.49 -19.59
N ASP A 313 6.24 -11.89 -20.42
CA ASP A 313 7.64 -12.22 -20.58
C ASP A 313 8.33 -12.24 -19.20
N PRO A 314 9.10 -13.26 -18.84
CA PRO A 314 9.89 -13.29 -17.61
C PRO A 314 10.88 -12.10 -17.53
N HIS A 315 11.28 -11.53 -18.68
CA HIS A 315 12.20 -10.41 -18.76
C HIS A 315 11.42 -9.07 -18.75
N PRO A 316 11.43 -8.29 -17.68
CA PRO A 316 10.62 -7.09 -17.55
C PRO A 316 11.11 -5.97 -18.49
N ARG A 317 10.18 -5.32 -19.19
CA ARG A 317 10.44 -4.23 -20.13
C ARG A 317 10.18 -2.84 -19.53
N ASN A 318 9.41 -2.80 -18.47
CA ASN A 318 8.98 -1.57 -17.79
C ASN A 318 8.78 -1.79 -16.30
N LEU A 319 8.37 -0.76 -15.58
CA LEU A 319 8.14 -0.82 -14.14
C LEU A 319 7.03 -1.79 -13.75
N VAL A 320 5.93 -1.83 -14.51
CA VAL A 320 4.79 -2.72 -14.21
C VAL A 320 5.20 -4.18 -14.37
N ASP A 321 5.90 -4.51 -15.46
CA ASP A 321 6.43 -5.86 -15.70
C ASP A 321 7.36 -6.26 -14.54
N ALA A 322 8.30 -5.40 -14.15
CA ALA A 322 9.26 -5.66 -13.08
C ALA A 322 8.56 -5.86 -11.73
N ALA A 323 7.56 -5.04 -11.43
CA ALA A 323 6.80 -5.12 -10.19
C ALA A 323 5.95 -6.40 -10.06
N HIS A 324 5.67 -7.11 -11.18
CA HIS A 324 4.80 -8.28 -11.22
C HIS A 324 5.49 -9.56 -11.75
N SER A 325 6.80 -9.55 -11.99
CA SER A 325 7.55 -10.70 -12.47
C SER A 325 8.24 -11.44 -11.32
N LEU A 326 7.68 -12.56 -10.86
CA LEU A 326 8.29 -13.38 -9.79
C LEU A 326 9.66 -13.94 -10.19
N THR A 327 9.86 -14.31 -11.45
CA THR A 327 11.15 -14.77 -11.97
C THR A 327 12.21 -13.68 -11.84
N TYR A 328 11.84 -12.42 -12.09
CA TYR A 328 12.72 -11.27 -11.94
C TYR A 328 13.13 -11.04 -10.47
N PHE A 329 12.15 -11.10 -9.55
CA PHE A 329 12.40 -10.98 -8.11
C PHE A 329 13.43 -12.01 -7.63
N VAL A 330 13.24 -13.27 -8.01
CA VAL A 330 14.10 -14.38 -7.61
C VAL A 330 15.50 -14.26 -8.23
N ALA A 331 15.57 -14.02 -9.53
CA ALA A 331 16.82 -13.88 -10.24
C ALA A 331 17.67 -12.71 -9.72
N ALA A 332 17.05 -11.57 -9.50
CA ALA A 332 17.71 -10.38 -8.95
C ALA A 332 18.19 -10.62 -7.51
N ALA A 333 17.34 -11.24 -6.67
CA ALA A 333 17.71 -11.57 -5.30
C ALA A 333 18.89 -12.56 -5.20
N ILE A 334 19.01 -13.49 -6.14
CA ILE A 334 20.16 -14.40 -6.22
C ILE A 334 21.40 -13.67 -6.75
N ALA A 335 21.25 -12.81 -7.76
CA ALA A 335 22.35 -12.10 -8.37
C ALA A 335 23.04 -11.11 -7.41
N ASP A 336 22.23 -10.33 -6.70
CA ASP A 336 22.70 -9.20 -5.90
C ASP A 336 22.61 -9.44 -4.38
N GLY A 337 22.10 -10.60 -3.95
CA GLY A 337 21.91 -10.94 -2.53
C GLY A 337 20.66 -10.31 -1.90
N GLU A 338 19.93 -9.47 -2.63
CA GLU A 338 18.69 -8.85 -2.20
C GLU A 338 17.85 -8.41 -3.41
N PHE A 339 16.55 -8.15 -3.19
CA PHE A 339 15.73 -7.41 -4.13
C PHE A 339 15.36 -6.07 -3.52
N GLY A 340 15.55 -4.98 -4.26
CA GLY A 340 15.34 -3.64 -3.76
C GLY A 340 15.05 -2.62 -4.86
N TRP A 341 15.06 -1.35 -4.49
CA TRP A 341 14.70 -0.22 -5.36
C TRP A 341 15.55 -0.10 -6.62
N ILE A 342 16.84 -0.46 -6.54
CA ILE A 342 17.75 -0.42 -7.67
C ILE A 342 17.29 -1.33 -8.82
N HIS A 343 16.55 -2.41 -8.50
CA HIS A 343 16.05 -3.36 -9.49
C HIS A 343 14.87 -2.82 -10.31
N MET A 344 14.33 -1.65 -9.94
CA MET A 344 13.34 -0.95 -10.77
C MET A 344 13.95 -0.10 -11.87
N ASP A 345 15.28 0.13 -11.86
CA ASP A 345 15.98 0.90 -12.85
C ASP A 345 16.12 0.14 -14.18
N GLU A 346 16.13 0.89 -15.28
CA GLU A 346 16.28 0.34 -16.63
C GLU A 346 17.59 -0.46 -16.82
N GLN A 347 18.66 -0.05 -16.15
CA GLN A 347 19.95 -0.74 -16.23
C GLN A 347 19.89 -2.13 -15.58
N LYS A 348 19.26 -2.25 -14.41
CA LYS A 348 19.11 -3.53 -13.69
C LYS A 348 18.14 -4.48 -14.40
N LYS A 349 17.08 -3.97 -14.99
CA LYS A 349 16.17 -4.79 -15.81
C LYS A 349 16.86 -5.43 -17.03
N ARG A 350 17.99 -4.88 -17.48
CA ARG A 350 18.80 -5.38 -18.60
C ARG A 350 20.10 -6.05 -18.17
N ASP A 351 20.26 -6.33 -16.89
CA ASP A 351 21.43 -6.99 -16.36
C ASP A 351 21.55 -8.42 -16.92
N PRO A 352 22.64 -8.79 -17.60
CA PRO A 352 22.76 -10.08 -18.27
C PRO A 352 22.82 -11.25 -17.29
N ILE A 353 23.30 -11.03 -16.04
CA ILE A 353 23.33 -12.07 -15.01
C ILE A 353 21.90 -12.34 -14.54
N ILE A 354 21.12 -11.30 -14.28
CA ILE A 354 19.72 -11.45 -13.87
C ILE A 354 18.94 -12.15 -15.00
N ALA A 355 19.11 -11.73 -16.26
CA ALA A 355 18.45 -12.36 -17.39
C ALA A 355 18.79 -13.84 -17.52
N MET A 356 20.06 -14.21 -17.42
CA MET A 356 20.52 -15.61 -17.44
C MET A 356 19.88 -16.44 -16.30
N LEU A 357 19.76 -15.87 -15.10
CA LEU A 357 19.14 -16.54 -13.96
C LEU A 357 17.62 -16.70 -14.14
N GLN A 358 16.96 -15.72 -14.73
CA GLN A 358 15.51 -15.81 -15.03
C GLN A 358 15.20 -17.02 -15.94
N ASP A 359 16.05 -17.29 -16.94
CA ASP A 359 15.90 -18.42 -17.85
C ASP A 359 16.07 -19.80 -17.16
N LYS A 360 16.64 -19.82 -15.95
CA LYS A 360 16.83 -21.02 -15.13
C LYS A 360 15.73 -21.25 -14.10
N VAL A 361 14.72 -20.36 -14.02
CA VAL A 361 13.65 -20.46 -13.04
C VAL A 361 12.57 -21.42 -13.50
N GLU A 362 12.25 -22.38 -12.66
CA GLU A 362 11.14 -23.31 -12.80
C GLU A 362 10.17 -23.17 -11.62
N TYR A 363 8.90 -23.48 -11.83
CA TYR A 363 7.89 -23.48 -10.79
C TYR A 363 7.54 -24.91 -10.37
N ASP A 364 7.47 -25.12 -9.05
CA ASP A 364 6.91 -26.34 -8.48
C ASP A 364 5.39 -26.37 -8.79
N PRO A 365 4.91 -27.37 -9.54
CA PRO A 365 3.49 -27.45 -9.89
C PRO A 365 2.59 -27.83 -8.71
N ASN A 366 3.17 -28.38 -7.62
CA ASN A 366 2.46 -28.87 -6.45
C ASN A 366 3.14 -28.39 -5.15
N PRO A 367 3.18 -27.08 -4.89
CA PRO A 367 3.87 -26.54 -3.73
C PRO A 367 3.23 -27.05 -2.43
N ALA A 368 4.07 -27.51 -1.52
CA ALA A 368 3.63 -27.92 -0.20
C ALA A 368 3.04 -26.71 0.54
N PRO A 369 1.92 -26.87 1.29
CA PRO A 369 1.38 -25.81 2.11
C PRO A 369 2.38 -25.38 3.16
N LEU A 370 2.55 -24.08 3.34
CA LEU A 370 3.27 -23.51 4.47
C LEU A 370 2.26 -23.14 5.56
N PRO A 371 2.49 -23.53 6.83
CA PRO A 371 1.61 -23.15 7.92
C PRO A 371 1.69 -21.64 8.11
N ASP A 372 0.61 -20.96 7.74
CA ASP A 372 0.45 -19.52 7.84
C ASP A 372 -1.02 -19.17 8.12
N ARG A 373 -1.25 -18.12 8.90
CA ARG A 373 -2.56 -17.53 9.14
C ARG A 373 -3.21 -17.05 7.82
N PHE A 374 -2.41 -16.63 6.88
CA PHE A 374 -2.84 -16.03 5.61
C PHE A 374 -2.91 -17.04 4.46
N THR A 375 -3.14 -18.30 4.77
CA THR A 375 -3.48 -19.32 3.78
C THR A 375 -2.43 -19.53 2.69
N HIS A 376 -1.16 -19.58 3.03
CA HIS A 376 -0.05 -19.89 2.12
C HIS A 376 0.23 -18.87 1.02
N ARG A 377 -0.31 -17.66 1.17
CA ARG A 377 -0.29 -16.66 0.11
C ARG A 377 1.06 -15.98 -0.07
N HIS A 378 1.82 -15.86 1.02
CA HIS A 378 3.04 -15.07 1.07
C HIS A 378 4.31 -15.87 1.32
N GLY A 379 4.18 -17.14 1.69
CA GLY A 379 5.31 -17.99 1.96
C GLY A 379 5.82 -18.70 0.71
N ALA A 380 7.13 -18.96 0.65
CA ALA A 380 7.77 -19.69 -0.42
C ALA A 380 9.01 -20.44 0.05
N THR A 381 9.34 -21.51 -0.69
CA THR A 381 10.65 -22.17 -0.65
C THR A 381 11.33 -21.97 -2.00
N VAL A 382 12.59 -21.57 -2.00
CA VAL A 382 13.43 -21.50 -3.20
C VAL A 382 14.54 -22.51 -3.08
N THR A 383 14.71 -23.36 -4.09
CA THR A 383 15.76 -24.36 -4.18
C THR A 383 16.68 -24.06 -5.36
N ILE A 384 17.97 -23.91 -5.10
CA ILE A 384 19.02 -23.72 -6.11
C ILE A 384 19.71 -25.06 -6.31
N TYR A 385 19.71 -25.56 -7.53
CA TYR A 385 20.44 -26.76 -7.96
C TYR A 385 21.72 -26.34 -8.67
N LEU A 386 22.85 -26.94 -8.25
CA LEU A 386 24.14 -26.65 -8.82
C LEU A 386 24.55 -27.71 -9.86
N THR A 387 25.43 -27.32 -10.77
CA THR A 387 25.93 -28.19 -11.86
C THR A 387 26.75 -29.38 -11.34
N ASP A 388 27.23 -29.32 -10.11
CA ASP A 388 27.95 -30.42 -9.44
C ASP A 388 27.03 -31.44 -8.73
N GLY A 389 25.71 -31.27 -8.86
CA GLY A 389 24.68 -32.15 -8.31
C GLY A 389 24.24 -31.79 -6.88
N ARG A 390 24.83 -30.80 -6.25
CA ARG A 390 24.37 -30.29 -4.95
C ARG A 390 23.13 -29.44 -5.11
N SER A 391 22.34 -29.32 -4.04
CA SER A 391 21.23 -28.37 -3.99
C SER A 391 21.18 -27.70 -2.62
N VAL A 392 20.73 -26.46 -2.62
CA VAL A 392 20.53 -25.65 -1.40
C VAL A 392 19.15 -25.03 -1.47
N HIS A 393 18.46 -24.94 -0.35
CA HIS A 393 17.15 -24.31 -0.29
C HIS A 393 17.00 -23.41 0.93
N SER A 394 16.11 -22.43 0.82
CA SER A 394 15.63 -21.65 1.94
C SER A 394 14.12 -21.48 1.86
N THR A 395 13.49 -21.31 3.04
CA THR A 395 12.06 -21.12 3.18
C THR A 395 11.77 -19.85 3.96
N CYS A 396 11.06 -18.91 3.35
CA CYS A 396 10.51 -17.73 3.99
C CYS A 396 8.99 -17.87 4.11
N LYS A 397 8.47 -17.92 5.33
CA LYS A 397 7.03 -18.09 5.58
C LYS A 397 6.25 -16.79 5.44
N ALA A 398 6.88 -15.66 5.73
CA ALA A 398 6.32 -14.33 5.59
C ALA A 398 7.46 -13.32 5.40
N PRO A 399 7.30 -12.28 4.53
CA PRO A 399 8.35 -11.30 4.31
C PRO A 399 8.55 -10.39 5.53
N ARG A 400 9.71 -9.78 5.65
CA ARG A 400 9.93 -8.69 6.62
C ARG A 400 8.97 -7.54 6.34
N GLY A 401 8.62 -6.80 7.39
CA GLY A 401 7.62 -5.73 7.30
C GLY A 401 6.17 -6.22 7.40
N SER A 402 5.95 -7.54 7.50
CA SER A 402 4.62 -8.14 7.65
C SER A 402 4.26 -8.43 9.10
N GLY A 403 2.96 -8.51 9.42
CA GLY A 403 2.46 -8.84 10.76
C GLY A 403 3.12 -10.06 11.39
N PRO A 404 3.22 -11.23 10.72
CA PRO A 404 3.85 -12.43 11.29
C PRO A 404 5.33 -12.28 11.65
N ARG A 405 6.09 -11.48 10.92
CA ARG A 405 7.52 -11.21 11.19
C ARG A 405 7.77 -9.89 11.90
N GLY A 406 6.73 -9.08 12.04
CA GLY A 406 6.79 -7.77 12.65
C GLY A 406 7.29 -6.68 11.71
N VAL A 407 7.02 -5.46 12.14
CA VAL A 407 7.49 -4.23 11.50
C VAL A 407 8.30 -3.46 12.53
N GLU A 408 9.55 -3.16 12.23
CA GLU A 408 10.45 -2.45 13.13
C GLU A 408 10.76 -1.04 12.63
N TRP A 409 10.91 -0.10 13.56
CA TRP A 409 11.24 1.27 13.23
C TRP A 409 12.55 1.43 12.45
N LYS A 410 13.52 0.53 12.64
CA LYS A 410 14.78 0.57 11.88
C LYS A 410 14.55 0.37 10.38
N ASP A 411 13.63 -0.55 10.01
CA ASP A 411 13.30 -0.84 8.62
C ASP A 411 12.56 0.33 7.99
N ILE A 412 11.58 0.89 8.72
CA ILE A 412 10.83 2.07 8.28
C ILE A 412 11.75 3.28 8.13
N LYS A 413 12.69 3.48 9.07
CA LYS A 413 13.69 4.54 8.99
C LYS A 413 14.54 4.41 7.73
N SER A 414 15.06 3.20 7.49
CA SER A 414 15.89 2.93 6.30
C SER A 414 15.12 3.26 5.02
N LYS A 415 13.88 2.77 4.89
CA LYS A 415 13.01 3.08 3.76
C LYS A 415 12.77 4.59 3.61
N TYR A 416 12.35 5.25 4.69
CA TYR A 416 12.03 6.68 4.70
C TYR A 416 13.20 7.54 4.26
N LEU A 417 14.37 7.37 4.91
CA LEU A 417 15.57 8.11 4.59
C LEU A 417 16.02 7.89 3.15
N ASN A 418 16.08 6.63 2.71
CA ASN A 418 16.53 6.29 1.37
C ASN A 418 15.62 6.89 0.29
N LEU A 419 14.31 6.72 0.41
CA LEU A 419 13.39 7.14 -0.66
C LEU A 419 13.25 8.66 -0.75
N LEU A 420 13.23 9.37 0.38
CA LEU A 420 13.21 10.83 0.36
C LEU A 420 14.54 11.42 -0.16
N THR A 421 15.67 10.77 0.15
CA THR A 421 16.97 11.17 -0.40
C THR A 421 17.00 11.02 -1.92
N ILE A 422 16.51 9.89 -2.46
CA ILE A 422 16.41 9.66 -3.91
C ILE A 422 15.49 10.71 -4.54
N ALA A 423 14.40 11.08 -3.87
CA ALA A 423 13.49 12.15 -4.33
C ALA A 423 14.08 13.58 -4.21
N GLY A 424 15.32 13.73 -3.77
CA GLY A 424 16.00 15.04 -3.69
C GLY A 424 15.56 15.91 -2.51
N ILE A 425 14.92 15.33 -1.50
CA ILE A 425 14.55 16.10 -0.30
C ILE A 425 15.82 16.39 0.53
N PRO A 426 16.05 17.64 0.96
CA PRO A 426 17.22 17.99 1.77
C PRO A 426 17.29 17.20 3.09
N SER A 427 18.48 16.75 3.49
CA SER A 427 18.69 15.88 4.65
C SER A 427 18.12 16.46 5.94
N HIS A 428 18.30 17.79 6.19
CA HIS A 428 17.74 18.42 7.38
C HIS A 428 16.20 18.31 7.46
N ARG A 429 15.50 18.43 6.33
CA ARG A 429 14.03 18.25 6.27
C ARG A 429 13.63 16.81 6.49
N ILE A 430 14.43 15.86 5.99
CA ILE A 430 14.20 14.43 6.25
C ILE A 430 14.35 14.14 7.75
N ASP A 431 15.41 14.65 8.40
CA ASP A 431 15.66 14.41 9.83
C ASP A 431 14.59 15.07 10.72
N GLU A 432 14.17 16.30 10.40
CA GLU A 432 13.09 17.00 11.11
C GLU A 432 11.76 16.27 10.99
N SER A 433 11.39 15.86 9.78
CA SER A 433 10.14 15.13 9.54
C SER A 433 10.16 13.73 10.16
N TRP A 434 11.31 13.05 10.13
CA TRP A 434 11.47 11.78 10.82
C TRP A 434 11.26 11.92 12.33
N SER A 435 11.84 12.95 12.95
CA SER A 435 11.63 13.24 14.36
C SER A 435 10.17 13.56 14.65
N CYS A 436 9.54 14.37 13.81
CA CYS A 436 8.11 14.67 13.92
C CYS A 436 7.24 13.41 13.83
N LEU A 437 7.53 12.50 12.88
CA LEU A 437 6.78 11.23 12.74
C LEU A 437 6.89 10.33 13.97
N ARG A 438 8.04 10.31 14.63
CA ARG A 438 8.24 9.51 15.86
C ARG A 438 7.36 9.95 17.00
N ASP A 439 7.10 11.24 17.11
CA ASP A 439 6.31 11.88 18.17
C ASP A 439 5.04 12.55 17.60
N PHE A 440 4.51 11.99 16.49
CA PHE A 440 3.45 12.66 15.73
C PHE A 440 2.15 12.83 16.53
N GLU A 441 1.83 11.90 17.42
CA GLU A 441 0.68 12.01 18.32
C GLU A 441 0.75 13.23 19.26
N GLN A 442 1.93 13.79 19.49
CA GLN A 442 2.14 14.98 20.31
C GLN A 442 2.08 16.29 19.50
N GLN A 443 2.06 16.20 18.18
CA GLN A 443 2.06 17.39 17.32
C GLN A 443 0.68 18.05 17.30
N ALA A 444 0.70 19.38 17.46
CA ALA A 444 -0.54 20.19 17.42
C ALA A 444 -1.17 20.25 16.03
N SER A 445 -0.40 19.96 14.97
CA SER A 445 -0.87 19.91 13.57
C SER A 445 0.08 19.08 12.71
N CYS A 446 -0.32 18.81 11.45
CA CYS A 446 0.53 18.13 10.47
C CYS A 446 1.46 19.07 9.68
N ALA A 447 1.56 20.35 10.05
CA ALA A 447 2.24 21.37 9.24
C ALA A 447 3.69 21.00 8.89
N LEU A 448 4.46 20.43 9.81
CA LEU A 448 5.84 20.05 9.57
C LEU A 448 5.95 18.91 8.54
N LEU A 449 5.09 17.92 8.60
CA LEU A 449 5.05 16.85 7.58
C LEU A 449 4.63 17.40 6.22
N ILE A 450 3.68 18.31 6.18
CA ILE A 450 3.27 18.99 4.94
C ILE A 450 4.43 19.81 4.36
N ASP A 451 5.22 20.48 5.19
CA ASP A 451 6.42 21.19 4.71
C ASP A 451 7.48 20.25 4.14
N THR A 452 7.62 19.04 4.69
CA THR A 452 8.56 18.04 4.16
C THR A 452 8.21 17.59 2.75
N VAL A 453 6.92 17.42 2.47
CA VAL A 453 6.44 16.97 1.15
C VAL A 453 6.30 18.11 0.11
N LYS A 454 6.69 19.34 0.45
CA LYS A 454 6.84 20.42 -0.55
C LYS A 454 8.19 20.29 -1.26
N PRO A 455 8.31 20.72 -2.52
CA PRO A 455 9.61 20.79 -3.18
C PRO A 455 10.56 21.69 -2.39
N PRO A 456 11.89 21.46 -2.43
CA PRO A 456 12.83 22.42 -1.89
C PRO A 456 12.64 23.79 -2.58
N ALA A 457 12.77 24.88 -1.82
CA ALA A 457 12.74 26.21 -2.40
C ALA A 457 13.80 26.28 -3.50
N ARG A 458 13.41 26.60 -4.73
CA ARG A 458 14.39 26.86 -5.78
C ARG A 458 15.18 28.06 -5.34
N ASP A 459 16.50 27.91 -5.20
CA ASP A 459 17.41 29.05 -5.03
C ASP A 459 17.22 29.97 -6.24
N THR A 460 16.58 31.12 -6.01
CA THR A 460 16.34 32.15 -7.05
C THR A 460 17.62 32.86 -7.46
N HIS A 461 18.80 32.34 -7.12
CA HIS A 461 20.09 32.98 -7.36
C HIS A 461 20.93 32.37 -8.48
N SER A 462 20.35 31.59 -9.37
CA SER A 462 21.10 31.11 -10.55
C SER A 462 20.25 31.11 -11.81
N ILE A 463 19.90 32.26 -12.34
CA ILE A 463 19.79 32.51 -13.79
C ILE A 463 19.93 34.05 -13.97
N GLU A 464 21.15 34.55 -13.93
CA GLU A 464 21.62 35.63 -14.80
C GLU A 464 22.68 34.98 -15.70
N VAL A 465 22.29 34.62 -16.90
CA VAL A 465 23.09 34.76 -18.14
C VAL A 465 22.13 34.79 -19.31
#